data_d6512242b98af0767ec8ec300acc3cbc
#
_entry.id   d6512242b98af0767ec8ec300acc3cbc
#
_cell.length_a   1.000
_cell.length_b   1.000
_cell.length_c   1.000
_cell.angle_alpha   90.00
_cell.angle_beta   90.00
_cell.angle_gamma   90.00
#
_symmetry.space_group_name_H-M   'P 1'
#
loop_
_entity.id
_entity.type
_entity.pdbx_description
1 polymer ?
#
loop_
_entity_poly.entity_id
_entity_poly.type
_entity_poly.pdbx_seq_one_letter_code
_entity_poly.pdbx_strand_id
1 'polypeptide(L)'
;MEVKGYNGQVVFDGNSLTITRKGLGRITVGKGQIRIPISSVTAVRWKPAGPMINGYIHFTMMGSNDRRSTFGNQTRNVGHDENSVIFLRSQMPDFEKLRAAVEAAIAQNSQPQARPHAPSIPEQIAQLAALRDQGILTDEEFAAKKSSLLSQI
;
A
#
# COMPACT_ATOMS: atom_id res chain seq x y z
N MET A 1 12.81 2.71 -9.17
CA MET A 1 13.19 1.46 -9.89
C MET A 1 12.25 1.26 -11.07
N GLU A 2 12.78 0.93 -12.26
CA GLU A 2 11.99 0.63 -13.46
C GLU A 2 12.26 -0.79 -13.92
N VAL A 3 11.21 -1.58 -14.19
CA VAL A 3 11.30 -2.96 -14.64
C VAL A 3 10.40 -3.18 -15.85
N LYS A 4 10.93 -3.77 -16.91
CA LYS A 4 10.23 -4.03 -18.17
C LYS A 4 9.80 -5.50 -18.24
N GLY A 5 8.52 -5.74 -18.33
CA GLY A 5 7.91 -7.06 -18.54
C GLY A 5 7.53 -7.31 -19.99
N TYR A 6 6.92 -8.46 -20.24
CA TYR A 6 6.46 -8.88 -21.56
C TYR A 6 5.26 -8.02 -22.05
N ASN A 7 4.26 -7.82 -21.22
CA ASN A 7 3.04 -7.08 -21.57
C ASN A 7 2.94 -5.69 -20.95
N GLY A 8 3.93 -5.25 -20.21
CA GLY A 8 3.92 -3.96 -19.53
C GLY A 8 5.26 -3.63 -18.87
N GLN A 9 5.28 -2.49 -18.24
CA GLN A 9 6.41 -1.94 -17.51
C GLN A 9 5.90 -1.47 -16.15
N VAL A 10 6.70 -1.68 -15.10
CA VAL A 10 6.43 -1.19 -13.75
C VAL A 10 7.52 -0.20 -13.35
N VAL A 11 7.12 0.96 -12.89
CA VAL A 11 8.00 1.93 -12.24
C VAL A 11 7.61 2.02 -10.78
N PHE A 12 8.56 1.80 -9.88
CA PHE A 12 8.39 1.96 -8.44
C PHE A 12 9.27 3.10 -7.94
N ASP A 13 8.65 4.11 -7.34
CA ASP A 13 9.32 5.32 -6.81
C ASP A 13 9.52 5.30 -5.29
N GLY A 14 9.14 4.21 -4.60
CA GLY A 14 9.16 4.08 -3.14
C GLY A 14 7.78 4.30 -2.51
N ASN A 15 6.97 5.19 -3.05
CA ASN A 15 5.66 5.56 -2.53
C ASN A 15 4.51 5.10 -3.43
N SER A 16 4.78 4.87 -4.71
CA SER A 16 3.78 4.44 -5.67
C SER A 16 4.35 3.49 -6.73
N LEU A 17 3.46 2.67 -7.27
CA LEU A 17 3.68 1.83 -8.44
C LEU A 17 3.00 2.47 -9.64
N THR A 18 3.74 2.60 -10.73
CA THR A 18 3.18 3.03 -12.01
C THR A 18 3.28 1.88 -13.00
N ILE A 19 2.13 1.38 -13.46
CA ILE A 19 2.05 0.28 -14.44
C ILE A 19 1.68 0.88 -15.79
N THR A 20 2.53 0.65 -16.79
CA THR A 20 2.30 1.08 -18.18
C THR A 20 2.20 -0.15 -19.08
N ARG A 21 1.12 -0.27 -19.84
CA ARG A 21 0.90 -1.39 -20.77
C ARG A 21 1.62 -1.20 -22.09
N LYS A 22 2.15 -2.30 -22.65
CA LYS A 22 2.82 -2.33 -23.95
C LYS A 22 2.18 -3.37 -24.89
N GLY A 23 2.27 -3.15 -26.21
CA GLY A 23 1.84 -4.10 -27.22
C GLY A 23 0.33 -4.31 -27.30
N LEU A 24 -0.10 -5.54 -27.61
CA LEU A 24 -1.51 -5.94 -27.71
C LEU A 24 -2.30 -5.76 -26.42
N GLY A 25 -1.63 -5.75 -25.26
CA GLY A 25 -2.26 -5.43 -23.98
C GLY A 25 -2.85 -4.02 -23.90
N ARG A 26 -2.39 -3.08 -24.75
CA ARG A 26 -2.98 -1.72 -24.88
C ARG A 26 -4.37 -1.74 -25.53
N ILE A 27 -4.68 -2.78 -26.31
CA ILE A 27 -5.95 -2.90 -27.04
C ILE A 27 -7.01 -3.55 -26.14
N THR A 28 -6.59 -4.50 -25.30
CA THR A 28 -7.51 -5.32 -24.48
C THR A 28 -7.82 -4.72 -23.11
N VAL A 29 -6.88 -3.94 -22.53
CA VAL A 29 -6.99 -3.39 -21.15
C VAL A 29 -7.02 -1.85 -21.15
N GLY A 30 -6.97 -1.23 -22.34
CA GLY A 30 -6.96 0.23 -22.50
C GLY A 30 -5.55 0.84 -22.60
N LYS A 31 -5.50 2.01 -23.23
CA LYS A 31 -4.28 2.84 -23.36
C LYS A 31 -4.10 3.62 -22.06
N GLY A 32 -3.61 3.00 -21.01
CA GLY A 32 -3.51 3.67 -19.72
C GLY A 32 -2.20 3.40 -19.00
N GLN A 33 -1.85 4.38 -18.21
CA GLN A 33 -0.89 4.29 -17.13
C GLN A 33 -1.69 4.30 -15.84
N ILE A 34 -1.50 3.28 -15.00
CA ILE A 34 -2.15 3.20 -13.71
C ILE A 34 -1.11 3.53 -12.66
N ARG A 35 -1.42 4.45 -11.78
CA ARG A 35 -0.61 4.78 -10.61
C ARG A 35 -1.31 4.28 -9.35
N ILE A 36 -0.63 3.43 -8.60
CA ILE A 36 -1.13 2.77 -7.39
C ILE A 36 -0.28 3.23 -6.22
N PRO A 37 -0.84 3.97 -5.23
CA PRO A 37 -0.12 4.29 -4.00
C PRO A 37 0.22 3.01 -3.23
N ILE A 38 1.42 2.92 -2.66
CA ILE A 38 1.83 1.76 -1.85
C ILE A 38 0.90 1.55 -0.65
N SER A 39 0.36 2.62 -0.08
CA SER A 39 -0.61 2.54 1.03
C SER A 39 -1.90 1.80 0.68
N SER A 40 -2.24 1.67 -0.60
CA SER A 40 -3.41 0.90 -1.06
C SER A 40 -3.09 -0.54 -1.43
N VAL A 41 -1.80 -0.91 -1.55
CA VAL A 41 -1.37 -2.28 -1.87
C VAL A 41 -1.35 -3.10 -0.59
N THR A 42 -2.12 -4.19 -0.57
CA THR A 42 -2.23 -5.09 0.59
C THR A 42 -1.38 -6.34 0.48
N ALA A 43 -1.11 -6.80 -0.74
CA ALA A 43 -0.29 -7.99 -0.98
C ALA A 43 0.32 -7.99 -2.39
N VAL A 44 1.40 -8.73 -2.55
CA VAL A 44 2.02 -9.01 -3.85
C VAL A 44 1.88 -10.51 -4.13
N ARG A 45 1.17 -10.86 -5.21
CA ARG A 45 1.11 -12.24 -5.69
C ARG A 45 2.20 -12.45 -6.72
N TRP A 46 2.94 -13.50 -6.56
CA TRP A 46 4.09 -13.84 -7.38
C TRP A 46 4.00 -15.25 -7.93
N LYS A 47 4.26 -15.39 -9.24
CA LYS A 47 4.51 -16.67 -9.88
C LYS A 47 5.83 -16.58 -10.65
N PRO A 48 6.83 -17.42 -10.34
CA PRO A 48 8.08 -17.43 -11.08
C PRO A 48 7.88 -17.91 -12.51
N ALA A 49 8.73 -17.43 -13.41
CA ALA A 49 8.75 -17.92 -14.79
C ALA A 49 9.48 -19.27 -14.87
N GLY A 50 8.85 -20.23 -15.54
CA GLY A 50 9.42 -21.54 -15.84
C GLY A 50 10.06 -21.60 -17.22
N PRO A 51 10.55 -22.80 -17.65
CA PRO A 51 11.14 -22.98 -18.97
C PRO A 51 10.16 -22.69 -20.13
N MET A 52 8.88 -23.02 -19.96
CA MET A 52 7.82 -22.88 -20.97
C MET A 52 6.66 -22.01 -20.52
N ILE A 53 6.70 -21.46 -19.30
CA ILE A 53 5.60 -20.71 -18.70
C ILE A 53 6.13 -19.38 -18.24
N ASN A 54 5.47 -18.29 -18.66
CA ASN A 54 5.78 -16.94 -18.17
C ASN A 54 5.42 -16.77 -16.70
N GLY A 55 6.22 -15.97 -16.00
CA GLY A 55 5.92 -15.52 -14.66
C GLY A 55 4.96 -14.34 -14.67
N TYR A 56 4.41 -14.01 -13.51
CA TYR A 56 3.66 -12.78 -13.31
C TYR A 56 3.86 -12.23 -11.90
N ILE A 57 3.68 -10.92 -11.80
CA ILE A 57 3.50 -10.19 -10.55
C ILE A 57 2.13 -9.52 -10.58
N HIS A 58 1.40 -9.58 -9.48
CA HIS A 58 0.08 -8.96 -9.33
C HIS A 58 0.02 -8.24 -7.98
N PHE A 59 -0.46 -7.00 -8.02
CA PHE A 59 -0.60 -6.13 -6.85
C PHE A 59 -2.06 -6.13 -6.40
N THR A 60 -2.32 -6.71 -5.23
CA THR A 60 -3.65 -6.72 -4.61
C THR A 60 -3.89 -5.41 -3.89
N MET A 61 -5.02 -4.77 -4.14
CA MET A 61 -5.40 -3.51 -3.52
C MET A 61 -6.50 -3.69 -2.47
N MET A 62 -6.56 -2.78 -1.51
CA MET A 62 -7.65 -2.73 -0.53
C MET A 62 -9.00 -2.52 -1.26
N GLY A 63 -9.98 -3.41 -1.00
CA GLY A 63 -11.31 -3.35 -1.62
C GLY A 63 -11.39 -3.92 -3.04
N SER A 64 -10.30 -4.41 -3.63
CA SER A 64 -10.39 -5.16 -4.88
C SER A 64 -11.05 -6.51 -4.62
N ASN A 65 -12.19 -6.77 -5.30
CA ASN A 65 -12.76 -8.10 -5.39
C ASN A 65 -11.84 -8.95 -6.27
N ASP A 66 -10.78 -9.48 -5.67
CA ASP A 66 -9.94 -10.48 -6.29
C ASP A 66 -10.82 -11.72 -6.54
N ARG A 67 -11.41 -11.78 -7.73
CA ARG A 67 -12.10 -13.00 -8.18
C ARG A 67 -11.08 -14.10 -8.08
N ARG A 68 -11.30 -15.06 -7.18
CA ARG A 68 -10.49 -16.27 -7.02
C ARG A 68 -10.39 -16.90 -8.40
N SER A 69 -9.25 -16.71 -9.06
CA SER A 69 -9.00 -17.29 -10.37
C SER A 69 -8.98 -18.80 -10.20
N THR A 70 -9.97 -19.45 -10.80
CA THR A 70 -10.13 -20.91 -10.79
C THR A 70 -8.88 -21.57 -11.38
N PHE A 71 -8.43 -22.65 -10.74
CA PHE A 71 -7.32 -23.49 -11.15
C PHE A 71 -7.37 -23.77 -12.67
N GLY A 72 -6.29 -23.46 -13.39
CA GLY A 72 -6.10 -23.83 -14.79
C GLY A 72 -5.88 -22.69 -15.79
N ASN A 73 -6.47 -21.49 -15.59
CA ASN A 73 -6.36 -20.36 -16.52
C ASN A 73 -5.72 -19.10 -15.89
N GLN A 74 -4.95 -19.26 -14.82
CA GLN A 74 -4.40 -18.14 -14.04
C GLN A 74 -3.57 -17.16 -14.87
N THR A 75 -2.74 -17.65 -15.78
CA THR A 75 -1.85 -16.77 -16.58
C THR A 75 -2.62 -15.98 -17.64
N ARG A 76 -3.72 -16.50 -18.18
CA ARG A 76 -4.57 -15.78 -19.15
C ARG A 76 -5.39 -14.69 -18.48
N ASN A 77 -6.00 -14.98 -17.32
CA ASN A 77 -6.82 -14.00 -16.60
C ASN A 77 -5.97 -12.88 -15.99
N VAL A 78 -4.77 -13.22 -15.49
CA VAL A 78 -3.80 -12.25 -14.95
C VAL A 78 -3.27 -11.32 -16.06
N GLY A 79 -3.17 -11.78 -17.31
CA GLY A 79 -2.77 -10.94 -18.44
C GLY A 79 -3.74 -9.81 -18.77
N HIS A 80 -5.01 -9.93 -18.38
CA HIS A 80 -6.07 -8.93 -18.56
C HIS A 80 -6.30 -8.06 -17.33
N ASP A 81 -5.67 -8.39 -16.20
CA ASP A 81 -5.80 -7.61 -14.98
C ASP A 81 -4.87 -6.40 -15.00
N GLU A 82 -5.43 -5.22 -14.76
CA GLU A 82 -4.72 -3.94 -14.82
C GLU A 82 -3.58 -3.84 -13.79
N ASN A 83 -3.68 -4.57 -12.68
CA ASN A 83 -2.73 -4.56 -11.58
C ASN A 83 -1.65 -5.65 -11.69
N SER A 84 -1.56 -6.33 -12.83
CA SER A 84 -0.61 -7.43 -13.04
C SER A 84 0.30 -7.19 -14.23
N VAL A 85 1.53 -7.69 -14.15
CA VAL A 85 2.50 -7.67 -15.26
C VAL A 85 3.07 -9.07 -15.44
N ILE A 86 3.07 -9.53 -16.70
CA ILE A 86 3.68 -10.79 -17.12
C ILE A 86 5.13 -10.53 -17.49
N PHE A 87 6.03 -11.45 -17.12
CA PHE A 87 7.44 -11.38 -17.47
C PHE A 87 8.00 -12.72 -17.93
N LEU A 88 9.06 -12.65 -18.74
CA LEU A 88 9.81 -13.78 -19.23
C LEU A 88 10.83 -14.24 -18.17
N ARG A 89 11.34 -15.46 -18.33
CA ARG A 89 12.38 -16.01 -17.45
C ARG A 89 13.64 -15.12 -17.38
N SER A 90 14.03 -14.53 -18.49
CA SER A 90 15.18 -13.59 -18.56
C SER A 90 14.97 -12.29 -17.77
N GLN A 91 13.71 -11.91 -17.54
CA GLN A 91 13.34 -10.69 -16.82
C GLN A 91 13.08 -10.95 -15.32
N MET A 92 13.03 -12.21 -14.91
CA MET A 92 12.68 -12.63 -13.54
C MET A 92 13.55 -11.99 -12.46
N PRO A 93 14.89 -11.88 -12.58
CA PRO A 93 15.74 -11.28 -11.54
C PRO A 93 15.39 -9.82 -11.23
N ASP A 94 14.99 -9.05 -12.24
CA ASP A 94 14.60 -7.64 -12.04
C ASP A 94 13.23 -7.55 -11.35
N PHE A 95 12.30 -8.46 -11.68
CA PHE A 95 11.00 -8.55 -11.02
C PHE A 95 11.11 -9.08 -9.58
N GLU A 96 12.07 -9.93 -9.26
CA GLU A 96 12.37 -10.35 -7.89
C GLU A 96 12.84 -9.17 -7.03
N LYS A 97 13.74 -8.34 -7.56
CA LYS A 97 14.17 -7.11 -6.90
C LYS A 97 13.01 -6.14 -6.68
N LEU A 98 12.15 -5.96 -7.71
CA LEU A 98 10.96 -5.12 -7.61
C LEU A 98 10.02 -5.64 -6.52
N ARG A 99 9.75 -6.95 -6.51
CA ARG A 99 8.91 -7.60 -5.49
C ARG A 99 9.44 -7.32 -4.09
N ALA A 100 10.73 -7.58 -3.84
CA ALA A 100 11.34 -7.36 -2.53
C ALA A 100 11.24 -5.88 -2.09
N ALA A 101 11.47 -4.94 -3.00
CA ALA A 101 11.36 -3.51 -2.71
C ALA A 101 9.92 -3.10 -2.38
N VAL A 102 8.93 -3.62 -3.10
CA VAL A 102 7.51 -3.34 -2.86
C VAL A 102 7.04 -3.98 -1.55
N GLU A 103 7.40 -5.23 -1.27
CA GLU A 103 7.06 -5.91 -0.02
C GLU A 103 7.67 -5.17 1.20
N ALA A 104 8.90 -4.69 1.09
CA ALA A 104 9.54 -3.87 2.13
C ALA A 104 8.79 -2.55 2.35
N ALA A 105 8.37 -1.87 1.28
CA ALA A 105 7.61 -0.63 1.38
C ALA A 105 6.21 -0.85 1.97
N ILE A 106 5.53 -1.96 1.63
CA ILE A 106 4.26 -2.36 2.26
C ILE A 106 4.47 -2.58 3.76
N ALA A 107 5.52 -3.30 4.16
CA ALA A 107 5.82 -3.57 5.57
C ALA A 107 6.09 -2.27 6.35
N GLN A 108 6.82 -1.32 5.77
CA GLN A 108 7.06 0.00 6.36
C GLN A 108 5.78 0.82 6.52
N ASN A 109 4.88 0.79 5.53
CA ASN A 109 3.59 1.48 5.60
C ASN A 109 2.57 0.76 6.51
N SER A 110 2.73 -0.56 6.70
CA SER A 110 1.90 -1.38 7.59
C SER A 110 2.36 -1.35 9.04
N GLN A 111 3.58 -0.89 9.31
CA GLN A 111 3.93 -0.53 10.67
C GLN A 111 2.94 0.55 11.09
N PRO A 112 2.27 0.41 12.27
CA PRO A 112 1.53 1.50 12.80
C PRO A 112 2.54 2.65 12.88
N GLN A 113 2.51 3.56 11.90
CA GLN A 113 3.01 4.90 12.18
C GLN A 113 2.33 5.20 13.49
N ALA A 114 3.12 5.47 14.53
CA ALA A 114 2.59 6.03 15.74
C ALA A 114 1.79 7.26 15.27
N ARG A 115 0.52 7.04 14.93
CA ARG A 115 -0.43 8.14 14.83
C ARG A 115 -0.18 8.83 16.15
N PRO A 116 0.05 10.17 16.17
CA PRO A 116 0.08 10.87 17.43
C PRO A 116 -1.14 10.33 18.18
N HIS A 117 -0.90 9.48 19.16
CA HIS A 117 -1.97 8.86 19.94
C HIS A 117 -2.71 10.07 20.47
N ALA A 118 -3.98 10.25 20.08
CA ALA A 118 -4.76 11.31 20.69
C ALA A 118 -4.56 11.11 22.19
N PRO A 119 -3.96 12.07 22.90
CA PRO A 119 -3.50 11.84 24.26
C PRO A 119 -4.67 11.28 25.05
N SER A 120 -4.43 10.22 25.79
CA SER A 120 -5.45 9.60 26.65
C SER A 120 -6.00 10.67 27.62
N ILE A 121 -7.22 10.46 28.11
CA ILE A 121 -7.84 11.44 29.03
C ILE A 121 -6.91 11.79 30.19
N PRO A 122 -6.18 10.84 30.85
CA PRO A 122 -5.18 11.18 31.85
C PRO A 122 -4.04 12.07 31.33
N GLU A 123 -3.54 11.82 30.10
CA GLU A 123 -2.50 12.65 29.50
C GLU A 123 -3.00 14.06 29.16
N GLN A 124 -4.23 14.20 28.69
CA GLN A 124 -4.86 15.51 28.47
C GLN A 124 -5.01 16.29 29.77
N ILE A 125 -5.39 15.64 30.87
CA ILE A 125 -5.48 16.25 32.19
C ILE A 125 -4.08 16.71 32.68
N ALA A 126 -3.05 15.89 32.45
CA ALA A 126 -1.66 16.27 32.78
C ALA A 126 -1.17 17.48 31.98
N GLN A 127 -1.49 17.54 30.68
CA GLN A 127 -1.21 18.72 29.84
C GLN A 127 -1.93 19.97 30.31
N LEU A 128 -3.21 19.87 30.67
CA LEU A 128 -3.97 20.98 31.24
C LEU A 128 -3.39 21.47 32.58
N ALA A 129 -2.91 20.54 33.44
CA ALA A 129 -2.24 20.89 34.67
C ALA A 129 -0.95 21.68 34.44
N ALA A 130 -0.14 21.24 33.46
CA ALA A 130 1.08 21.98 33.07
C ALA A 130 0.76 23.40 32.54
N LEU A 131 -0.31 23.59 31.78
CA LEU A 131 -0.75 24.90 31.29
C LEU A 131 -1.24 25.81 32.43
N ARG A 132 -1.91 25.24 33.44
CA ARG A 132 -2.27 25.98 34.64
C ARG A 132 -1.03 26.43 35.41
N ASP A 133 -0.07 25.51 35.63
CA ASP A 133 1.16 25.81 36.37
C ASP A 133 2.02 26.87 35.68
N GLN A 134 1.89 27.00 34.35
CA GLN A 134 2.51 28.08 33.55
C GLN A 134 1.70 29.39 33.56
N GLY A 135 0.56 29.42 34.25
CA GLY A 135 -0.29 30.63 34.30
C GLY A 135 -1.07 30.92 33.02
N ILE A 136 -1.12 29.94 32.06
CA ILE A 136 -1.88 30.06 30.79
C ILE A 136 -3.36 29.78 31.03
N LEU A 137 -3.68 28.90 31.99
CA LEU A 137 -5.04 28.56 32.41
C LEU A 137 -5.23 28.97 33.87
N THR A 138 -6.40 29.47 34.18
CA THR A 138 -6.85 29.72 35.56
C THR A 138 -7.23 28.38 36.24
N ASP A 139 -7.29 28.38 37.58
CA ASP A 139 -7.73 27.20 38.33
C ASP A 139 -9.18 26.80 38.01
N GLU A 140 -10.05 27.80 37.76
CA GLU A 140 -11.46 27.58 37.39
C GLU A 140 -11.57 26.92 35.99
N GLU A 141 -10.80 27.41 35.00
CA GLU A 141 -10.77 26.86 33.66
C GLU A 141 -10.22 25.42 33.64
N PHE A 142 -9.16 25.18 34.43
CA PHE A 142 -8.62 23.84 34.60
C PHE A 142 -9.67 22.89 35.19
N ALA A 143 -10.35 23.28 36.27
CA ALA A 143 -11.37 22.48 36.94
C ALA A 143 -12.54 22.16 35.99
N ALA A 144 -13.03 23.12 35.21
CA ALA A 144 -14.09 22.96 34.24
C ALA A 144 -13.68 21.97 33.13
N LYS A 145 -12.49 22.12 32.52
CA LYS A 145 -11.98 21.23 31.49
C LYS A 145 -11.75 19.82 32.00
N LYS A 146 -11.14 19.67 33.19
CA LYS A 146 -10.94 18.37 33.84
C LYS A 146 -12.26 17.63 34.06
N SER A 147 -13.29 18.31 34.58
CA SER A 147 -14.62 17.72 34.77
C SER A 147 -15.23 17.28 33.44
N SER A 148 -15.12 18.08 32.39
CA SER A 148 -15.59 17.73 31.05
C SER A 148 -14.88 16.50 30.46
N LEU A 149 -13.59 16.35 30.68
CA LEU A 149 -12.83 15.16 30.21
C LEU A 149 -13.20 13.90 31.00
N LEU A 150 -13.40 14.02 32.33
CA LEU A 150 -13.78 12.90 33.17
C LEU A 150 -15.22 12.40 32.89
N SER A 151 -16.11 13.26 32.39
CA SER A 151 -17.46 12.87 32.02
C SER A 151 -17.53 12.07 30.69
N GLN A 152 -16.40 11.89 29.99
CA GLN A 152 -16.30 11.11 28.75
C GLN A 152 -15.85 9.66 28.99
N ILE A 153 -15.58 9.28 30.21
CA ILE A 153 -15.24 7.93 30.65
C ILE A 153 -16.49 7.26 31.20
#